data_1c845b8ca0967948635f6fbb7da2c129
#
_entry.id   1c845b8ca0967948635f6fbb7da2c129
#
_cell.length_a   1.000
_cell.length_b   1.000
_cell.length_c   1.000
_cell.angle_alpha   90.00
_cell.angle_beta   90.00
_cell.angle_gamma   90.00
#
_symmetry.space_group_name_H-M   'P 1'
#
loop_
_entity.id
_entity.type
_entity.pdbx_description
1 polymer ?
#
loop_
_entity_poly.entity_id
_entity_poly.type
_entity_poly.pdbx_seq_one_letter_code
_entity_poly.pdbx_strand_id
1 'polypeptide(L)' 'SEAQDMLTGEVEQKVTADMMIEFIGQDGAKTCEELAGKFGVSTRKVASTLAVVTATGRLARVNQNGKFRYCMPGD' A
#
# COMPACT_ATOMS: atom_id res chain seq x y z
N SER A 1 20.06 -10.26 -16.15
CA SER A 1 19.53 -11.54 -16.49
C SER A 1 18.68 -12.01 -15.36
N GLU A 2 17.93 -13.00 -15.65
CA GLU A 2 17.05 -13.53 -14.68
C GLU A 2 17.74 -14.00 -13.47
N ALA A 3 18.82 -14.66 -13.62
CA ALA A 3 19.52 -15.21 -12.50
C ALA A 3 20.05 -14.12 -11.60
N GLN A 4 20.60 -13.08 -12.16
CA GLN A 4 21.11 -12.04 -11.36
C GLN A 4 19.99 -11.29 -10.71
N ASP A 5 18.93 -11.08 -11.41
CA ASP A 5 17.82 -10.36 -10.87
C ASP A 5 17.29 -11.08 -9.64
N MET A 6 17.22 -12.38 -9.71
CA MET A 6 16.76 -13.10 -8.59
C MET A 6 17.67 -12.98 -7.42
N LEU A 7 18.95 -12.89 -7.67
CA LEU A 7 19.88 -12.78 -6.61
C LEU A 7 19.93 -11.42 -5.99
N THR A 8 19.52 -10.41 -6.71
CA THR A 8 19.66 -9.07 -6.23
C THR A 8 18.40 -8.49 -5.67
N GLY A 9 17.35 -9.25 -5.61
CA GLY A 9 16.13 -8.73 -5.05
C GLY A 9 15.17 -8.22 -6.07
N GLU A 10 15.53 -8.28 -7.32
CA GLU A 10 14.58 -7.87 -8.31
C GLU A 10 13.46 -8.84 -8.40
N VAL A 11 13.62 -9.97 -7.69
CA VAL A 11 12.52 -10.88 -7.65
C VAL A 11 11.46 -10.34 -6.74
N GLU A 12 11.79 -9.36 -5.89
CA GLU A 12 10.76 -8.84 -5.05
C GLU A 12 9.74 -8.21 -5.95
N GLN A 13 8.49 -8.37 -5.56
CA GLN A 13 7.42 -7.93 -6.37
C GLN A 13 7.39 -6.46 -6.48
N LYS A 14 6.99 -5.97 -7.61
CA LYS A 14 6.73 -4.57 -7.76
C LYS A 14 5.39 -4.31 -7.14
N VAL A 15 5.39 -3.74 -5.96
CA VAL A 15 4.16 -3.45 -5.27
C VAL A 15 3.70 -2.07 -5.72
N THR A 16 2.54 -2.00 -6.32
CA THR A 16 2.02 -0.77 -6.88
C THR A 16 0.86 -0.25 -6.06
N ALA A 17 0.49 1.01 -6.31
CA ALA A 17 -0.65 1.60 -5.64
C ALA A 17 -1.92 0.83 -5.99
N ASP A 18 -2.05 0.38 -7.22
CA ASP A 18 -3.25 -0.35 -7.62
C ASP A 18 -3.41 -1.64 -6.82
N MET A 19 -2.32 -2.33 -6.52
CA MET A 19 -2.40 -3.53 -5.72
C MET A 19 -2.89 -3.22 -4.32
N MET A 20 -2.43 -2.12 -3.75
CA MET A 20 -2.85 -1.73 -2.41
C MET A 20 -4.31 -1.30 -2.42
N ILE A 21 -4.72 -0.57 -3.44
CA ILE A 21 -6.11 -0.13 -3.55
C ILE A 21 -7.05 -1.33 -3.68
N GLU A 22 -6.65 -2.30 -4.49
CA GLU A 22 -7.46 -3.48 -4.67
C GLU A 22 -7.61 -4.23 -3.37
N PHE A 23 -6.53 -4.38 -2.62
CA PHE A 23 -6.58 -5.08 -1.34
C PHE A 23 -7.49 -4.35 -0.36
N ILE A 24 -7.37 -3.02 -0.30
CA ILE A 24 -8.22 -2.23 0.58
C ILE A 24 -9.68 -2.38 0.18
N GLY A 25 -9.95 -2.39 -1.11
CA GLY A 25 -11.32 -2.56 -1.58
C GLY A 25 -11.92 -3.91 -1.22
N GLN A 26 -11.08 -4.94 -1.19
CA GLN A 26 -11.55 -6.28 -0.87
C GLN A 26 -11.62 -6.54 0.62
N ASP A 27 -10.68 -6.00 1.38
CA ASP A 27 -10.51 -6.38 2.76
C ASP A 27 -10.82 -5.27 3.77
N GLY A 28 -11.09 -4.07 3.30
CA GLY A 28 -11.44 -2.97 4.18
C GLY A 28 -10.29 -2.05 4.49
N ALA A 29 -10.54 -1.07 5.33
CA ALA A 29 -9.54 -0.05 5.67
C ALA A 29 -8.31 -0.67 6.32
N LYS A 30 -7.15 -0.13 5.97
CA LYS A 30 -5.89 -0.67 6.45
C LYS A 30 -4.93 0.43 6.85
N THR A 31 -4.11 0.16 7.86
CA THR A 31 -3.05 1.08 8.25
C THR A 31 -1.82 0.84 7.36
N CYS A 32 -0.86 1.76 7.42
CA CYS A 32 0.39 1.56 6.70
C CYS A 32 1.09 0.30 7.15
N GLU A 33 1.06 0.01 8.45
CA GLU A 33 1.71 -1.17 8.96
C GLU A 33 1.09 -2.44 8.43
N GLU A 34 -0.23 -2.46 8.34
CA GLU A 34 -0.93 -3.62 7.81
C GLU A 34 -0.59 -3.83 6.34
N LEU A 35 -0.54 -2.75 5.58
CA LEU A 35 -0.21 -2.86 4.17
C LEU A 35 1.25 -3.25 3.98
N ALA A 36 2.14 -2.70 4.80
CA ALA A 36 3.54 -3.04 4.71
C ALA A 36 3.75 -4.54 4.97
N GLY A 37 3.06 -5.07 5.97
CA GLY A 37 3.17 -6.49 6.27
C GLY A 37 2.58 -7.36 5.18
N LYS A 38 1.45 -6.94 4.63
CA LYS A 38 0.78 -7.72 3.58
C LYS A 38 1.65 -7.82 2.32
N PHE A 39 2.26 -6.71 1.93
CA PHE A 39 2.99 -6.67 0.68
C PHE A 39 4.50 -6.84 0.84
N GLY A 40 4.97 -6.96 2.08
CA GLY A 40 6.39 -7.18 2.30
C GLY A 40 7.26 -5.98 1.98
N VAL A 41 6.74 -4.78 2.19
CA VAL A 41 7.47 -3.55 1.93
C VAL A 41 7.52 -2.71 3.21
N SER A 42 8.28 -1.63 3.19
CA SER A 42 8.38 -0.78 4.37
C SER A 42 7.15 0.11 4.49
N THR A 43 6.89 0.59 5.70
CA THR A 43 5.79 1.52 5.89
C THR A 43 6.05 2.82 5.14
N ARG A 44 7.32 3.19 4.99
CA ARG A 44 7.68 4.38 4.24
C ARG A 44 7.27 4.23 2.78
N LYS A 45 7.50 3.04 2.22
CA LYS A 45 7.11 2.79 0.84
C LYS A 45 5.60 2.87 0.70
N VAL A 46 4.85 2.32 1.66
CA VAL A 46 3.40 2.38 1.63
C VAL A 46 2.94 3.83 1.69
N ALA A 47 3.47 4.60 2.63
CA ALA A 47 3.05 5.97 2.80
C ALA A 47 3.34 6.78 1.54
N SER A 48 4.52 6.59 0.98
CA SER A 48 4.91 7.31 -0.22
C SER A 48 4.01 6.95 -1.40
N THR A 49 3.73 5.65 -1.56
CA THR A 49 2.92 5.18 -2.67
C THR A 49 1.49 5.68 -2.54
N LEU A 50 0.93 5.64 -1.34
CA LEU A 50 -0.46 6.00 -1.16
C LEU A 50 -0.70 7.51 -1.05
N ALA A 51 0.36 8.28 -0.82
CA ALA A 51 0.20 9.73 -0.73
C ALA A 51 -0.38 10.28 -2.03
N VAL A 52 0.10 9.80 -3.16
CA VAL A 52 -0.36 10.28 -4.44
C VAL A 52 -1.81 9.92 -4.69
N VAL A 53 -2.16 8.64 -4.44
CA VAL A 53 -3.54 8.21 -4.73
C VAL A 53 -4.52 8.81 -3.73
N THR A 54 -4.06 9.13 -2.52
CA THR A 54 -4.93 9.82 -1.57
C THR A 54 -5.15 11.26 -2.02
N ALA A 55 -4.10 11.91 -2.50
CA ALA A 55 -4.20 13.28 -2.97
C ALA A 55 -5.10 13.39 -4.19
N THR A 56 -5.14 12.35 -5.03
CA THR A 56 -5.97 12.38 -6.23
C THR A 56 -7.38 11.89 -5.98
N GLY A 57 -7.67 11.46 -4.76
CA GLY A 57 -9.03 11.04 -4.43
C GLY A 57 -9.34 9.57 -4.70
N ARG A 58 -8.36 8.79 -5.10
CA ARG A 58 -8.61 7.37 -5.34
C ARG A 58 -8.74 6.59 -4.05
N LEU A 59 -8.13 7.10 -2.97
CA LEU A 59 -8.29 6.55 -1.65
C LEU A 59 -8.59 7.68 -0.68
N ALA A 60 -9.14 7.35 0.46
CA ALA A 60 -9.35 8.31 1.53
C ALA A 60 -8.52 7.88 2.73
N ARG A 61 -8.13 8.84 3.53
CA ARG A 61 -7.39 8.55 4.75
C ARG A 61 -8.19 9.08 5.92
N VAL A 62 -8.46 8.22 6.88
CA VAL A 62 -9.24 8.59 8.04
C VAL A 62 -8.44 8.31 9.29
N ASN A 63 -8.67 9.12 10.33
CA ASN A 63 -8.02 8.93 11.60
C ASN A 63 -8.99 8.20 12.50
N GLN A 64 -8.57 7.03 12.99
CA GLN A 64 -9.37 6.27 13.92
C GLN A 64 -8.54 5.96 15.13
N ASN A 65 -8.93 6.49 16.26
CA ASN A 65 -8.24 6.25 17.52
C ASN A 65 -6.76 6.58 17.44
N GLY A 66 -6.45 7.68 16.76
CA GLY A 66 -5.06 8.12 16.65
C GLY A 66 -4.25 7.46 15.57
N LYS A 67 -4.87 6.56 14.81
CA LYS A 67 -4.16 5.92 13.71
C LYS A 67 -4.85 6.24 12.41
N PHE A 68 -4.04 6.48 11.38
CA PHE A 68 -4.59 6.72 10.06
C PHE A 68 -4.80 5.41 9.33
N ARG A 69 -5.96 5.26 8.74
CA ARG A 69 -6.28 4.11 7.92
C ARG A 69 -6.65 4.61 6.53
N TYR A 70 -6.26 3.83 5.53
CA TYR A 70 -6.62 4.14 4.16
C TYR A 70 -7.82 3.28 3.78
N CYS A 71 -8.79 3.89 3.16
CA CYS A 71 -10.02 3.19 2.79
C CYS A 71 -10.50 3.69 1.44
N MET A 72 -11.50 2.98 0.89
CA MET A 72 -12.08 3.42 -0.36
C MET A 72 -12.90 4.68 -0.11
N PRO A 73 -12.88 5.63 -1.06
CA PRO A 73 -13.63 6.86 -0.90
C PRO A 73 -15.12 6.56 -0.78
N GLY A 74 -15.76 7.28 0.10
CA GLY A 74 -17.20 7.10 0.25
C GLY A 74 -17.60 6.03 1.25
N ASP A 75 -16.62 5.31 1.77
CA ASP A 75 -16.93 4.30 2.81
C ASP A 75 -16.91 4.89 4.25
#